data_7b5df65174bbc5c558f7df749ea615b0
#
_entry.id   7b5df65174bbc5c558f7df749ea615b0
#
_cell.length_a   1.000
_cell.length_b   1.000
_cell.length_c   1.000
_cell.angle_alpha   90.00
_cell.angle_beta   90.00
_cell.angle_gamma   90.00
#
_symmetry.space_group_name_H-M   'P 1'
#
loop_
_entity.id
_entity.type
_entity.pdbx_description
1 polymer ?
#
loop_
_entity_poly.entity_id
_entity_poly.type
_entity_poly.pdbx_seq_one_letter_code
_entity_poly.pdbx_strand_id
1 'polypeptide(L)'
;MTNLSLSAEAVYRFYCDRAAQELLLRELKTAYSLAAIPTRRFWANATYLELILWAYDLVVAFQRLCLPTAVQHWHISTVRRELWWLPAEWVKRGSANLLWLPARYPHAKLLDRIQRAIANVRPLI
;
A
#
# COMPACT_ATOMS: atom_id res chain seq x y z
N MET A 1 -35.14 10.46 -1.05
CA MET A 1 -35.98 9.48 -0.33
C MET A 1 -35.20 8.18 -0.20
N THR A 2 -35.25 7.55 0.96
CA THR A 2 -34.67 6.22 1.19
C THR A 2 -35.79 5.27 1.58
N ASN A 3 -35.69 4.00 1.19
CA ASN A 3 -36.57 2.93 1.61
C ASN A 3 -36.12 2.23 2.91
N LEU A 4 -35.07 2.76 3.55
CA LEU A 4 -34.53 2.23 4.78
C LEU A 4 -35.24 2.84 5.97
N SER A 5 -35.65 2.01 6.93
CA SER A 5 -36.28 2.40 8.20
C SER A 5 -35.24 2.86 9.24
N LEU A 6 -34.27 3.65 8.80
CA LEU A 6 -33.18 4.15 9.62
C LEU A 6 -33.38 5.64 9.95
N SER A 7 -32.78 6.09 11.08
CA SER A 7 -32.70 7.52 11.39
C SER A 7 -31.90 8.27 10.34
N ALA A 8 -32.14 9.57 10.17
CA ALA A 8 -31.41 10.41 9.22
C ALA A 8 -29.89 10.36 9.44
N GLU A 9 -29.44 10.30 10.70
CA GLU A 9 -28.02 10.18 11.06
C GLU A 9 -27.45 8.80 10.65
N ALA A 10 -28.19 7.72 10.84
CA ALA A 10 -27.76 6.38 10.44
C ALA A 10 -27.68 6.26 8.91
N VAL A 11 -28.62 6.86 8.18
CA VAL A 11 -28.59 6.96 6.71
C VAL A 11 -27.35 7.75 6.26
N TYR A 12 -27.06 8.88 6.89
CA TYR A 12 -25.87 9.68 6.58
C TYR A 12 -24.57 8.88 6.78
N ARG A 13 -24.42 8.19 7.90
CA ARG A 13 -23.23 7.34 8.17
C ARG A 13 -23.08 6.23 7.13
N PHE A 14 -24.19 5.57 6.77
CA PHE A 14 -24.19 4.55 5.72
C PHE A 14 -23.71 5.08 4.37
N TYR A 15 -24.06 6.32 4.01
CA TYR A 15 -23.56 6.97 2.79
C TYR A 15 -22.08 7.39 2.90
N CYS A 16 -21.61 7.75 4.09
CA CYS A 16 -20.19 8.05 4.30
C CYS A 16 -19.29 6.83 4.04
N ASP A 17 -19.75 5.63 4.41
CA ASP A 17 -19.01 4.38 4.12
C ASP A 17 -18.88 4.13 2.61
N ARG A 18 -19.86 4.52 1.83
CA ARG A 18 -19.78 4.46 0.36
C ARG A 18 -18.68 5.36 -0.20
N ALA A 19 -18.51 6.55 0.35
CA ALA A 19 -17.44 7.46 -0.05
C ALA A 19 -16.05 6.83 0.19
N ALA A 20 -15.87 6.08 1.27
CA ALA A 20 -14.63 5.34 1.53
C ALA A 20 -14.37 4.25 0.48
N GLN A 21 -15.40 3.54 0.02
CA GLN A 21 -15.27 2.56 -1.07
C GLN A 21 -14.90 3.22 -2.40
N GLU A 22 -15.44 4.39 -2.70
CA GLU A 22 -15.09 5.14 -3.92
C GLU A 22 -13.63 5.61 -3.90
N LEU A 23 -13.11 6.03 -2.73
CA LEU A 23 -11.70 6.38 -2.56
C LEU A 23 -10.79 5.16 -2.77
N LEU A 24 -11.14 4.01 -2.19
CA LEU A 24 -10.43 2.75 -2.39
C LEU A 24 -10.38 2.34 -3.88
N LEU A 25 -11.52 2.36 -4.55
CA LEU A 25 -11.59 2.04 -5.98
C LEU A 25 -10.77 3.00 -6.83
N ARG A 26 -10.74 4.29 -6.48
CA ARG A 26 -9.90 5.28 -7.14
C ARG A 26 -8.41 4.93 -6.95
N GLU A 27 -7.99 4.60 -5.74
CA GLU A 27 -6.61 4.19 -5.45
C GLU A 27 -6.22 2.94 -6.23
N LEU A 28 -7.05 1.91 -6.23
CA LEU A 28 -6.82 0.68 -7.00
C LEU A 28 -6.71 0.96 -8.51
N LYS A 29 -7.55 1.82 -9.06
CA LYS A 29 -7.51 2.20 -10.47
C LYS A 29 -6.26 2.99 -10.83
N THR A 30 -5.83 3.94 -10.00
CA THR A 30 -4.73 4.86 -10.30
C THR A 30 -3.36 4.29 -9.96
N ALA A 31 -3.25 3.59 -8.83
CA ALA A 31 -1.96 3.13 -8.31
C ALA A 31 -1.67 1.64 -8.58
N TYR A 32 -2.70 0.83 -8.84
CA TYR A 32 -2.56 -0.61 -9.04
C TYR A 32 -3.03 -1.08 -10.43
N SER A 33 -3.35 -0.14 -11.33
CA SER A 33 -3.80 -0.44 -12.69
C SER A 33 -5.07 -1.31 -12.78
N LEU A 34 -5.96 -1.22 -11.79
CA LEU A 34 -7.22 -1.97 -11.77
C LEU A 34 -8.11 -1.68 -12.99
N ALA A 35 -7.99 -0.49 -13.59
CA ALA A 35 -8.75 -0.12 -14.79
C ALA A 35 -8.27 -0.82 -16.07
N ALA A 36 -7.11 -1.47 -16.05
CA ALA A 36 -6.58 -2.18 -17.21
C ALA A 36 -7.24 -3.55 -17.34
N ILE A 37 -7.64 -3.89 -18.56
CA ILE A 37 -8.10 -5.23 -18.94
C ILE A 37 -7.01 -5.83 -19.84
N PRO A 38 -6.04 -6.59 -19.27
CA PRO A 38 -4.83 -6.98 -20.01
C PRO A 38 -5.08 -8.03 -21.08
N THR A 39 -6.18 -8.78 -21.00
CA THR A 39 -6.44 -9.89 -21.91
C THR A 39 -7.91 -9.92 -22.35
N ARG A 40 -8.19 -10.73 -23.41
CA ARG A 40 -9.56 -11.02 -23.84
C ARG A 40 -10.17 -12.25 -23.12
N ARG A 41 -9.44 -12.88 -22.21
CA ARG A 41 -9.87 -14.08 -21.51
C ARG A 41 -10.39 -13.72 -20.13
N PHE A 42 -11.64 -14.11 -19.83
CA PHE A 42 -12.29 -13.81 -18.55
C PHE A 42 -11.48 -14.29 -17.33
N TRP A 43 -11.06 -15.55 -17.31
CA TRP A 43 -10.33 -16.13 -16.19
C TRP A 43 -8.97 -15.48 -15.95
N ALA A 44 -8.26 -15.12 -17.02
CA ALA A 44 -6.99 -14.42 -16.88
C ALA A 44 -7.18 -13.02 -16.29
N ASN A 45 -8.26 -12.33 -16.65
CA ASN A 45 -8.59 -11.02 -16.06
C ASN A 45 -9.06 -11.16 -14.60
N ALA A 46 -9.79 -12.23 -14.26
CA ALA A 46 -10.18 -12.51 -12.87
C ALA A 46 -8.94 -12.75 -12.00
N THR A 47 -7.99 -13.58 -12.43
CA THR A 47 -6.72 -13.81 -11.74
C THR A 47 -5.91 -12.51 -11.61
N TYR A 48 -5.88 -11.69 -12.66
CA TYR A 48 -5.22 -10.37 -12.60
C TYR A 48 -5.82 -9.46 -11.52
N LEU A 49 -7.15 -9.43 -11.43
CA LEU A 49 -7.86 -8.68 -10.38
C LEU A 49 -7.48 -9.18 -8.98
N GLU A 50 -7.48 -10.49 -8.76
CA GLU A 50 -7.10 -11.09 -7.48
C GLU A 50 -5.66 -10.72 -7.09
N LEU A 51 -4.72 -10.77 -8.04
CA LEU A 51 -3.34 -10.36 -7.79
C LEU A 51 -3.22 -8.89 -7.39
N ILE A 52 -4.03 -8.00 -7.99
CA ILE A 52 -4.08 -6.59 -7.59
C ILE A 52 -4.58 -6.45 -6.15
N LEU A 53 -5.63 -7.16 -5.77
CA LEU A 53 -6.18 -7.11 -4.41
C LEU A 53 -5.16 -7.62 -3.39
N TRP A 54 -4.47 -8.71 -3.69
CA TRP A 54 -3.39 -9.22 -2.84
C TRP A 54 -2.24 -8.22 -2.69
N ALA A 55 -1.84 -7.59 -3.79
CA ALA A 55 -0.80 -6.56 -3.76
C ALA A 55 -1.23 -5.37 -2.88
N TYR A 56 -2.50 -4.96 -2.95
CA TYR A 56 -3.07 -3.93 -2.09
C TYR A 56 -3.02 -4.34 -0.61
N ASP A 57 -3.49 -5.54 -0.28
CA ASP A 57 -3.51 -6.06 1.10
C ASP A 57 -2.11 -6.16 1.70
N LEU A 58 -1.12 -6.60 0.90
CA LEU A 58 0.28 -6.63 1.32
C LEU A 58 0.81 -5.23 1.64
N VAL A 59 0.45 -4.23 0.84
CA VAL A 59 0.86 -2.84 1.10
C VAL A 59 0.19 -2.30 2.36
N VAL A 60 -1.10 -2.57 2.55
CA VAL A 60 -1.83 -2.18 3.77
C VAL A 60 -1.22 -2.84 5.00
N ALA A 61 -0.90 -4.13 4.92
CA ALA A 61 -0.23 -4.85 6.00
C ALA A 61 1.16 -4.24 6.30
N PHE A 62 1.96 -3.98 5.27
CA PHE A 62 3.25 -3.31 5.42
C PHE A 62 3.11 -1.94 6.10
N GLN A 63 2.15 -1.11 5.66
CA GLN A 63 1.92 0.19 6.25
C GLN A 63 1.54 0.09 7.74
N ARG A 64 0.66 -0.85 8.09
CA ARG A 64 0.19 -1.03 9.47
C ARG A 64 1.24 -1.65 10.39
N LEU A 65 2.03 -2.60 9.90
CA LEU A 65 2.98 -3.37 10.72
C LEU A 65 4.36 -2.72 10.78
N CYS A 66 4.80 -2.08 9.68
CA CYS A 66 6.17 -1.64 9.54
C CYS A 66 6.34 -0.12 9.56
N LEU A 67 5.29 0.67 9.23
CA LEU A 67 5.40 2.12 9.26
C LEU A 67 5.01 2.71 10.61
N PRO A 68 5.73 3.75 11.09
CA PRO A 68 5.29 4.55 12.23
C PRO A 68 3.92 5.20 11.97
N THR A 69 3.11 5.38 13.02
CA THR A 69 1.76 5.96 12.94
C THR A 69 1.69 7.29 12.19
N ALA A 70 2.73 8.11 12.29
CA ALA A 70 2.83 9.40 11.59
C ALA A 70 2.78 9.29 10.06
N VAL A 71 3.17 8.14 9.48
CA VAL A 71 3.26 7.92 8.03
C VAL A 71 2.44 6.72 7.53
N GLN A 72 1.72 6.04 8.42
CA GLN A 72 0.85 4.90 8.04
C GLN A 72 -0.26 5.29 7.07
N HIS A 73 -0.71 6.55 7.11
CA HIS A 73 -1.77 7.08 6.25
C HIS A 73 -1.28 7.56 4.88
N TRP A 74 0.02 7.41 4.59
CA TRP A 74 0.54 7.83 3.30
C TRP A 74 -0.14 7.08 2.15
N HIS A 75 -0.51 7.82 1.12
CA HIS A 75 -0.98 7.20 -0.12
C HIS A 75 0.13 6.34 -0.73
N ILE A 76 -0.23 5.24 -1.39
CA ILE A 76 0.76 4.30 -1.95
C ILE A 76 1.75 4.97 -2.92
N SER A 77 1.31 5.97 -3.67
CA SER A 77 2.20 6.73 -4.55
C SER A 77 3.32 7.46 -3.78
N THR A 78 3.01 7.96 -2.57
CA THR A 78 3.98 8.56 -1.67
C THR A 78 4.92 7.50 -1.10
N VAL A 79 4.38 6.37 -0.66
CA VAL A 79 5.20 5.24 -0.18
C VAL A 79 6.18 4.78 -1.26
N ARG A 80 5.72 4.63 -2.50
CA ARG A 80 6.59 4.26 -3.63
C ARG A 80 7.69 5.29 -3.85
N ARG A 81 7.36 6.57 -3.92
CA ARG A 81 8.32 7.63 -4.19
C ARG A 81 9.33 7.79 -3.07
N GLU A 82 8.88 7.74 -1.82
CA GLU A 82 9.71 8.06 -0.66
C GLU A 82 10.43 6.85 -0.06
N LEU A 83 9.95 5.63 -0.28
CA LEU A 83 10.49 4.44 0.38
C LEU A 83 10.95 3.34 -0.58
N TRP A 84 10.37 3.26 -1.79
CA TRP A 84 10.69 2.17 -2.71
C TRP A 84 11.53 2.62 -3.91
N TRP A 85 11.31 3.84 -4.42
CA TRP A 85 12.11 4.40 -5.51
C TRP A 85 13.31 5.16 -4.94
N LEU A 86 14.18 4.42 -4.26
CA LEU A 86 15.33 5.01 -3.63
C LEU A 86 16.45 5.23 -4.63
N PRO A 87 17.07 6.42 -4.68
CA PRO A 87 18.33 6.63 -5.37
C PRO A 87 19.42 5.94 -4.56
N ALA A 88 19.74 4.70 -4.89
CA ALA A 88 20.70 3.91 -4.15
C ALA A 88 21.71 3.25 -5.09
N GLU A 89 22.95 3.13 -4.64
CA GLU A 89 24.00 2.40 -5.31
C GLU A 89 24.13 1.00 -4.70
N TRP A 90 24.17 -0.02 -5.56
CA TRP A 90 24.42 -1.39 -5.14
C TRP A 90 25.90 -1.65 -5.02
N VAL A 91 26.41 -1.85 -3.81
CA VAL A 91 27.84 -2.09 -3.55
C VAL A 91 28.03 -3.49 -2.96
N LYS A 92 28.96 -4.24 -3.55
CA LYS A 92 29.40 -5.52 -3.00
C LYS A 92 30.65 -5.30 -2.14
N ARG A 93 30.58 -5.65 -0.86
CA ARG A 93 31.70 -5.57 0.07
C ARG A 93 31.96 -6.94 0.70
N GLY A 94 32.94 -7.65 0.21
CA GLY A 94 33.19 -9.05 0.57
C GLY A 94 32.02 -9.95 0.15
N SER A 95 31.44 -10.70 1.08
CA SER A 95 30.25 -11.53 0.86
C SER A 95 28.92 -10.77 1.05
N ALA A 96 28.96 -9.52 1.52
CA ALA A 96 27.75 -8.74 1.79
C ALA A 96 27.37 -7.86 0.60
N ASN A 97 26.08 -7.84 0.30
CA ASN A 97 25.47 -6.90 -0.63
C ASN A 97 24.90 -5.71 0.16
N LEU A 98 25.33 -4.52 -0.16
CA LEU A 98 24.94 -3.29 0.52
C LEU A 98 24.25 -2.33 -0.46
N LEU A 99 23.25 -1.63 0.03
CA LEU A 99 22.59 -0.52 -0.66
C LEU A 99 23.11 0.78 -0.04
N TRP A 100 23.87 1.54 -0.81
CA TRP A 100 24.34 2.84 -0.38
C TRP A 100 23.32 3.91 -0.77
N LEU A 101 22.83 4.61 0.25
CA LEU A 101 21.94 5.75 0.09
C LEU A 101 22.74 7.06 0.11
N PRO A 102 22.28 8.14 -0.54
CA PRO A 102 22.87 9.46 -0.42
C PRO A 102 22.94 9.89 1.05
N ALA A 103 24.07 10.49 1.45
CA ALA A 103 24.32 10.90 2.83
C ALA A 103 23.24 11.85 3.43
N ARG A 104 22.51 12.58 2.55
CA ARG A 104 21.42 13.50 2.94
C ARG A 104 20.01 12.96 2.63
N TYR A 105 19.84 11.65 2.55
CA TYR A 105 18.51 11.09 2.29
C TYR A 105 17.54 11.42 3.45
N PRO A 106 16.43 12.13 3.18
CA PRO A 106 15.57 12.69 4.23
C PRO A 106 14.95 11.62 5.14
N HIS A 107 14.67 10.45 4.57
CA HIS A 107 13.97 9.35 5.27
C HIS A 107 14.91 8.23 5.75
N ALA A 108 16.22 8.47 5.87
CA ALA A 108 17.19 7.46 6.32
C ALA A 108 16.82 6.85 7.68
N LYS A 109 16.43 7.68 8.64
CA LYS A 109 15.97 7.23 9.98
C LYS A 109 14.65 6.43 9.91
N LEU A 110 13.78 6.77 8.97
CA LEU A 110 12.53 6.05 8.75
C LEU A 110 12.82 4.66 8.17
N LEU A 111 13.71 4.55 7.18
CA LEU A 111 14.12 3.27 6.60
C LEU A 111 14.74 2.33 7.65
N ASP A 112 15.60 2.85 8.53
CA ASP A 112 16.18 2.07 9.61
C ASP A 112 15.10 1.53 10.59
N ARG A 113 14.09 2.34 10.91
CA ARG A 113 12.94 1.89 11.71
C ARG A 113 12.12 0.81 10.99
N ILE A 114 11.86 0.99 9.70
CA ILE A 114 11.13 0.02 8.88
C ILE A 114 11.89 -1.30 8.82
N GLN A 115 13.20 -1.28 8.60
CA GLN A 115 14.02 -2.48 8.54
C GLN A 115 13.96 -3.27 9.87
N ARG A 116 14.05 -2.57 11.00
CA ARG A 116 13.88 -3.21 12.32
C ARG A 116 12.45 -3.75 12.53
N ALA A 117 11.44 -3.03 12.08
CA ALA A 117 10.05 -3.50 12.18
C ALA A 117 9.85 -4.78 11.35
N ILE A 118 10.35 -4.82 10.12
CA ILE A 118 10.29 -6.01 9.26
C ILE A 118 10.97 -7.20 9.92
N ALA A 119 12.17 -7.00 10.52
CA ALA A 119 12.91 -8.07 11.20
C ALA A 119 12.14 -8.62 12.41
N ASN A 120 11.25 -7.85 13.02
CA ASN A 120 10.45 -8.23 14.17
C ASN A 120 9.07 -8.81 13.80
N VAL A 121 8.66 -8.75 12.53
CA VAL A 121 7.43 -9.41 12.07
C VAL A 121 7.64 -10.92 12.16
N ARG A 122 7.02 -11.55 13.16
CA ARG A 122 7.04 -13.00 13.29
C ARG A 122 6.09 -13.60 12.26
N PRO A 123 6.52 -14.62 11.49
CA PRO A 123 5.58 -15.38 10.68
C PRO A 123 4.52 -15.98 11.61
N LEU A 124 3.25 -15.84 11.22
CA LEU A 124 2.13 -16.54 11.85
C LEU A 124 2.22 -18.03 11.41
N ILE A 125 3.06 -18.81 12.07
CA ILE A 125 3.11 -20.26 11.94
C ILE A 125 2.50 -20.84 13.19
#